data_cede08aa1e2fb750aecb2dbc9e2e5937
#
_entry.id   cede08aa1e2fb750aecb2dbc9e2e5937
#
_cell.length_a   1.000
_cell.length_b   1.000
_cell.length_c   1.000
_cell.angle_alpha   90.00
_cell.angle_beta   90.00
_cell.angle_gamma   90.00
#
_symmetry.space_group_name_H-M   'P 1'
#
loop_
_entity.id
_entity.type
_entity.pdbx_description
1 polymer ?
#
loop_
_entity_poly.entity_id
_entity_poly.type
_entity_poly.pdbx_seq_one_letter_code
_entity_poly.pdbx_strand_id
1 'polypeptide(L)'
;MDNALLILVISILLLIIIAPFLFFFRRSSDIRLEGNRLIIRYPFSKEEVNLSEELKSWQLQEAYFLRLGKTYAVNLELKNGKWKSISSRFNADTFQEIFKHLDTNFKRLRKPDNK
;
A
#
# COMPACT_ATOMS: atom_id res chain seq x y z
N MET A 1 36.43 26.26 -14.52
CA MET A 1 35.20 25.89 -13.87
C MET A 1 35.48 25.34 -12.49
N ASP A 2 34.78 25.79 -11.50
CA ASP A 2 34.99 25.33 -10.12
C ASP A 2 34.52 23.89 -9.96
N ASN A 3 35.41 23.03 -9.44
CA ASN A 3 35.10 21.61 -9.21
C ASN A 3 33.96 21.43 -8.22
N ALA A 4 33.83 22.35 -7.25
CA ALA A 4 32.73 22.31 -6.30
C ALA A 4 31.37 22.52 -6.96
N LEU A 5 31.29 23.41 -7.95
CA LEU A 5 30.08 23.64 -8.71
C LEU A 5 29.70 22.42 -9.54
N LEU A 6 30.68 21.78 -10.16
CA LEU A 6 30.47 20.56 -10.94
C LEU A 6 29.93 19.43 -10.08
N ILE A 7 30.51 19.22 -8.90
CA ILE A 7 30.05 18.21 -7.94
C ILE A 7 28.63 18.50 -7.48
N LEU A 8 28.30 19.77 -7.22
CA LEU A 8 26.95 20.16 -6.81
C LEU A 8 25.92 19.84 -7.90
N VAL A 9 26.21 20.18 -9.15
CA VAL A 9 25.31 19.91 -10.27
C VAL A 9 25.10 18.41 -10.46
N ILE A 10 26.15 17.61 -10.41
CA ILE A 10 26.06 16.16 -10.53
C ILE A 10 25.23 15.57 -9.38
N SER A 11 25.42 16.06 -8.15
CA SER A 11 24.66 15.59 -6.98
C SER A 11 23.16 15.88 -7.13
N ILE A 12 22.80 17.07 -7.63
CA ILE A 12 21.39 17.42 -7.85
C ILE A 12 20.79 16.53 -8.94
N LEU A 13 21.50 16.27 -10.03
CA LEU A 13 21.04 15.38 -11.09
C LEU A 13 20.83 13.97 -10.59
N LEU A 14 21.74 13.46 -9.77
CA LEU A 14 21.61 12.13 -9.17
C LEU A 14 20.38 12.05 -8.28
N LEU A 15 20.12 13.07 -7.46
CA LEU A 15 18.94 13.12 -6.62
C LEU A 15 17.65 13.10 -7.44
N ILE A 16 17.60 13.83 -8.55
CA ILE A 16 16.43 13.86 -9.42
C ILE A 16 16.18 12.49 -10.04
N ILE A 17 17.24 11.75 -10.36
CA ILE A 17 17.12 10.39 -10.92
C ILE A 17 16.76 9.37 -9.85
N ILE A 18 17.39 9.44 -8.68
CA ILE A 18 17.23 8.45 -7.61
C ILE A 18 15.91 8.61 -6.86
N ALA A 19 15.42 9.84 -6.66
CA ALA A 19 14.22 10.11 -5.88
C ALA A 19 12.99 9.34 -6.38
N PRO A 20 12.68 9.27 -7.71
CA PRO A 20 11.58 8.45 -8.19
C PRO A 20 11.79 6.95 -7.92
N PHE A 21 13.02 6.46 -7.99
CA PHE A 21 13.34 5.07 -7.68
C PHE A 21 13.08 4.75 -6.21
N LEU A 22 13.51 5.64 -5.30
CA LEU A 22 13.25 5.45 -3.87
C LEU A 22 11.76 5.47 -3.56
N PHE A 23 11.01 6.35 -4.21
CA PHE A 23 9.57 6.40 -4.08
C PHE A 23 8.91 5.13 -4.59
N PHE A 24 9.39 4.60 -5.73
CA PHE A 24 8.90 3.36 -6.30
C PHE A 24 9.16 2.17 -5.38
N PHE A 25 10.33 2.12 -4.73
CA PHE A 25 10.69 1.03 -3.82
C PHE A 25 9.91 1.04 -2.50
N ARG A 26 9.27 2.15 -2.15
CA ARG A 26 8.41 2.21 -0.96
C ARG A 26 7.06 1.56 -1.18
N ARG A 27 6.67 1.32 -2.41
CA ARG A 27 5.40 0.68 -2.73
C ARG A 27 5.52 -0.82 -2.62
N SER A 28 4.44 -1.45 -2.15
CA SER A 28 4.35 -2.89 -2.18
C SER A 28 4.38 -3.38 -3.63
N SER A 29 5.29 -4.30 -3.94
CA SER A 29 5.40 -4.86 -5.27
C SER A 29 4.46 -6.03 -5.50
N ASP A 30 4.01 -6.69 -4.43
CA ASP A 30 3.11 -7.83 -4.52
C ASP A 30 2.39 -8.00 -3.18
N ILE A 31 1.11 -8.35 -3.26
CA ILE A 31 0.29 -8.64 -2.08
C ILE A 31 -0.41 -9.96 -2.34
N ARG A 32 -0.30 -10.89 -1.38
CA ARG A 32 -0.96 -12.19 -1.47
C ARG A 32 -1.79 -12.44 -0.23
N LEU A 33 -2.90 -13.14 -0.43
CA LEU A 33 -3.75 -13.59 0.65
C LEU A 33 -3.67 -15.12 0.71
N GLU A 34 -3.19 -15.66 1.83
CA GLU A 34 -3.12 -17.09 2.06
C GLU A 34 -3.90 -17.42 3.34
N GLY A 35 -5.14 -17.90 3.20
CA GLY A 35 -6.03 -18.10 4.33
C GLY A 35 -6.31 -16.77 5.03
N ASN A 36 -5.94 -16.66 6.32
CA ASN A 36 -6.06 -15.43 7.09
C ASN A 36 -4.75 -14.64 7.15
N ARG A 37 -3.75 -15.03 6.38
CA ARG A 37 -2.48 -14.33 6.32
C ARG A 37 -2.43 -13.41 5.11
N LEU A 38 -2.15 -12.14 5.36
CA LEU A 38 -1.89 -11.16 4.33
C LEU A 38 -0.39 -10.99 4.20
N ILE A 39 0.16 -11.32 3.04
CA ILE A 39 1.60 -11.24 2.78
C ILE A 39 1.83 -10.05 1.87
N ILE A 40 2.54 -9.05 2.37
CA ILE A 40 2.89 -7.84 1.64
C ILE A 40 4.36 -7.89 1.31
N ARG A 41 4.68 -7.95 0.03
CA ARG A 41 6.05 -8.04 -0.43
C ARG A 41 6.52 -6.67 -0.92
N TYR A 42 7.64 -6.21 -0.37
CA TYR A 42 8.35 -5.01 -0.81
C TYR A 42 9.62 -5.41 -1.55
N PRO A 43 10.24 -4.52 -2.33
CA PRO A 43 11.46 -4.88 -3.06
C PRO A 43 12.60 -5.43 -2.20
N PHE A 44 12.73 -4.94 -0.96
CA PHE A 44 13.81 -5.33 -0.07
C PHE A 44 13.34 -5.99 1.23
N SER A 45 12.04 -6.14 1.42
CA SER A 45 11.50 -6.69 2.66
C SER A 45 10.15 -7.36 2.41
N LYS A 46 9.67 -8.06 3.42
CA LYS A 46 8.40 -8.77 3.39
C LYS A 46 7.72 -8.60 4.73
N GLU A 47 6.43 -8.31 4.73
CA GLU A 47 5.61 -8.26 5.94
C GLU A 47 4.51 -9.29 5.85
N GLU A 48 4.20 -9.94 6.99
CA GLU A 48 3.06 -10.82 7.11
C GLU A 48 2.12 -10.27 8.19
N VAL A 49 0.83 -10.23 7.88
CA VAL A 49 -0.21 -9.81 8.80
C VAL A 49 -1.18 -10.96 8.98
N ASN A 50 -1.34 -11.43 10.21
CA ASN A 50 -2.36 -12.43 10.54
C ASN A 50 -3.65 -11.70 10.84
N LEU A 51 -4.61 -11.77 9.90
CA LEU A 51 -5.86 -11.04 10.01
C LEU A 51 -6.70 -11.50 11.21
N SER A 52 -6.66 -12.78 11.53
CA SER A 52 -7.46 -13.30 12.66
C SER A 52 -6.94 -12.84 14.01
N GLU A 53 -5.64 -12.56 14.15
CA GLU A 53 -5.02 -12.17 15.41
C GLU A 53 -4.69 -10.68 15.50
N GLU A 54 -4.34 -10.06 14.37
CA GLU A 54 -3.79 -8.70 14.33
C GLU A 54 -4.77 -7.65 13.85
N LEU A 55 -5.82 -8.03 13.13
CA LEU A 55 -6.77 -7.06 12.56
C LEU A 55 -7.70 -6.52 13.65
N LYS A 56 -7.67 -5.20 13.84
CA LYS A 56 -8.58 -4.51 14.75
C LYS A 56 -9.86 -4.07 14.04
N SER A 57 -9.71 -3.47 12.86
CA SER A 57 -10.83 -3.03 12.04
C SER A 57 -10.37 -2.81 10.61
N TRP A 58 -11.33 -2.67 9.70
CA TRP A 58 -11.03 -2.37 8.32
C TRP A 58 -12.11 -1.50 7.72
N GLN A 59 -11.78 -0.78 6.66
CA GLN A 59 -12.65 0.19 6.04
C GLN A 59 -12.41 0.23 4.54
N LEU A 60 -13.49 0.35 3.77
CA LEU A 60 -13.40 0.59 2.34
C LEU A 60 -13.38 2.10 2.10
N GLN A 61 -12.39 2.57 1.39
CA GLN A 61 -12.25 3.97 1.03
C GLN A 61 -12.38 4.15 -0.47
N GLU A 62 -13.15 5.15 -0.87
CA GLU A 62 -13.35 5.52 -2.25
C GLU A 62 -12.59 6.81 -2.52
N ALA A 63 -11.85 6.85 -3.63
CA ALA A 63 -11.07 8.01 -4.01
C ALA A 63 -11.23 8.31 -5.50
N TYR A 64 -11.20 9.60 -5.85
CA TYR A 64 -11.24 10.06 -7.23
C TYR A 64 -9.89 10.58 -7.66
N PHE A 65 -9.43 10.08 -8.81
CA PHE A 65 -8.26 10.63 -9.47
C PHE A 65 -8.69 11.20 -10.83
N LEU A 66 -8.29 12.43 -11.09
CA LEU A 66 -8.77 13.21 -12.23
C LEU A 66 -8.70 12.49 -13.60
N ARG A 67 -7.70 11.64 -13.80
CA ARG A 67 -7.53 10.93 -15.08
C ARG A 67 -7.91 9.45 -15.03
N LEU A 68 -7.95 8.89 -13.84
CA LEU A 68 -8.18 7.46 -13.65
C LEU A 68 -9.59 7.15 -13.18
N GLY A 69 -10.34 8.18 -12.83
CA GLY A 69 -11.69 8.01 -12.33
C GLY A 69 -11.70 7.51 -10.88
N LYS A 70 -12.67 6.68 -10.58
CA LYS A 70 -12.95 6.18 -9.24
C LYS A 70 -12.07 4.99 -8.91
N THR A 71 -11.37 5.05 -7.79
CA THR A 71 -10.58 3.94 -7.27
C THR A 71 -11.00 3.61 -5.85
N TYR A 72 -10.67 2.41 -5.40
CA TYR A 72 -11.00 1.94 -4.07
C TYR A 72 -9.74 1.52 -3.33
N ALA A 73 -9.76 1.66 -2.03
CA ALA A 73 -8.72 1.16 -1.16
C ALA A 73 -9.33 0.51 0.06
N VAL A 74 -8.74 -0.57 0.52
CA VAL A 74 -9.08 -1.19 1.80
C VAL A 74 -8.02 -0.76 2.81
N ASN A 75 -8.46 -0.09 3.87
CA ASN A 75 -7.59 0.35 4.94
C ASN A 75 -7.75 -0.59 6.12
N LEU A 76 -6.65 -1.17 6.56
CA LEU A 76 -6.61 -2.12 7.67
C LEU A 76 -5.97 -1.45 8.88
N GLU A 77 -6.69 -1.41 9.99
CA GLU A 77 -6.14 -0.98 11.27
C GLU A 77 -5.74 -2.20 12.07
N LEU A 78 -4.49 -2.28 12.46
CA LEU A 78 -3.96 -3.39 13.23
C LEU A 78 -3.99 -3.08 14.72
N LYS A 79 -4.02 -4.12 15.55
CA LYS A 79 -4.07 -3.95 17.01
C LYS A 79 -2.86 -3.23 17.58
N ASN A 80 -1.73 -3.25 16.87
CA ASN A 80 -0.52 -2.52 17.27
C ASN A 80 -0.53 -1.04 16.89
N GLY A 81 -1.64 -0.54 16.33
CA GLY A 81 -1.77 0.85 15.91
C GLY A 81 -1.28 1.15 14.50
N LYS A 82 -0.70 0.19 13.82
CA LYS A 82 -0.26 0.37 12.44
C LYS A 82 -1.42 0.28 11.47
N TRP A 83 -1.28 0.96 10.34
CA TRP A 83 -2.25 0.94 9.25
C TRP A 83 -1.63 0.37 8.00
N LYS A 84 -2.41 -0.43 7.28
CA LYS A 84 -2.06 -0.95 5.95
C LYS A 84 -3.14 -0.54 4.98
N SER A 85 -2.76 -0.12 3.78
CA SER A 85 -3.70 0.26 2.73
C SER A 85 -3.43 -0.55 1.47
N ILE A 86 -4.49 -1.10 0.90
CA ILE A 86 -4.42 -1.89 -0.32
C ILE A 86 -5.31 -1.22 -1.36
N SER A 87 -4.72 -0.78 -2.46
CA SER A 87 -5.42 -0.05 -3.50
C SER A 87 -5.81 -0.95 -4.67
N SER A 88 -7.04 -0.78 -5.17
CA SER A 88 -7.49 -1.47 -6.37
C SER A 88 -6.72 -1.03 -7.62
N ARG A 89 -6.05 0.12 -7.56
CA ARG A 89 -5.31 0.69 -8.68
C ARG A 89 -4.11 -0.16 -9.10
N PHE A 90 -3.42 -0.77 -8.14
CA PHE A 90 -2.16 -1.48 -8.40
C PHE A 90 -2.31 -2.98 -8.53
N ASN A 91 -3.30 -3.56 -7.86
CA ASN A 91 -3.55 -5.01 -7.87
C ASN A 91 -5.05 -5.27 -7.77
N ALA A 92 -5.77 -5.03 -8.87
CA ALA A 92 -7.24 -5.11 -8.87
C ALA A 92 -7.75 -6.50 -8.47
N ASP A 93 -7.15 -7.56 -8.99
CA ASP A 93 -7.59 -8.93 -8.69
C ASP A 93 -7.34 -9.29 -7.23
N THR A 94 -6.16 -8.97 -6.73
CA THR A 94 -5.80 -9.19 -5.33
C THR A 94 -6.65 -8.34 -4.40
N PHE A 95 -6.93 -7.09 -4.79
CA PHE A 95 -7.80 -6.21 -4.03
C PHE A 95 -9.18 -6.84 -3.84
N GLN A 96 -9.79 -7.34 -4.91
CA GLN A 96 -11.11 -7.94 -4.84
C GLN A 96 -11.11 -9.21 -4.00
N GLU A 97 -10.08 -10.02 -4.12
CA GLU A 97 -9.91 -11.22 -3.31
C GLU A 97 -9.84 -10.88 -1.82
N ILE A 98 -9.04 -9.88 -1.46
CA ILE A 98 -8.89 -9.43 -0.08
C ILE A 98 -10.20 -8.82 0.43
N PHE A 99 -10.84 -7.97 -0.36
CA PHE A 99 -12.10 -7.36 0.01
C PHE A 99 -13.17 -8.42 0.28
N LYS A 100 -13.29 -9.40 -0.61
CA LYS A 100 -14.25 -10.49 -0.48
C LYS A 100 -13.99 -11.31 0.76
N HIS A 101 -12.73 -11.61 1.04
CA HIS A 101 -12.33 -12.36 2.23
C HIS A 101 -12.69 -11.60 3.51
N LEU A 102 -12.41 -10.31 3.57
CA LEU A 102 -12.73 -9.47 4.72
C LEU A 102 -14.25 -9.34 4.90
N ASP A 103 -14.99 -9.13 3.84
CA ASP A 103 -16.44 -8.99 3.89
C ASP A 103 -17.13 -10.30 4.30
N THR A 104 -16.53 -11.43 3.98
CA THR A 104 -17.06 -12.75 4.34
C THR A 104 -16.71 -13.15 5.76
N ASN A 105 -15.44 -12.98 6.17
CA ASN A 105 -14.91 -13.52 7.41
C ASN A 105 -14.75 -12.50 8.53
N PHE A 106 -14.62 -11.22 8.19
CA PHE A 106 -14.35 -10.14 9.14
C PHE A 106 -15.35 -8.99 9.04
N LYS A 107 -16.57 -9.29 8.62
CA LYS A 107 -17.62 -8.28 8.45
C LYS A 107 -17.90 -7.50 9.73
N ARG A 108 -17.76 -8.13 10.89
CA ARG A 108 -17.99 -7.48 12.18
C ARG A 108 -16.99 -6.34 12.46
N LEU A 109 -15.82 -6.41 11.86
CA LEU A 109 -14.76 -5.42 12.08
C LEU A 109 -14.80 -4.29 11.05
N ARG A 110 -15.74 -4.32 10.13
CA ARG A 110 -15.86 -3.30 9.09
C ARG A 110 -16.40 -2.00 9.68
N LYS A 111 -15.68 -0.91 9.44
CA LYS A 111 -16.15 0.44 9.75
C LYS A 111 -16.96 1.00 8.58
N PRO A 112 -17.82 2.03 8.82
CA PRO A 112 -18.54 2.69 7.73
C PRO A 112 -17.59 3.16 6.62
N ASP A 113 -18.04 3.05 5.38
CA ASP A 113 -17.25 3.45 4.24
C ASP A 113 -16.95 4.95 4.27
N ASN A 114 -15.73 5.30 3.99
CA ASN A 114 -15.29 6.68 3.88
C ASN A 114 -15.36 7.12 2.42
N LYS A 115 -16.28 8.05 2.14
CA LYS A 115 -16.47 8.59 0.80
C LYS A 115 -15.84 9.95 0.65
#